data_29a0f3f4f6ca8a6ed1d98d78ae6a7e7d
#
_entry.id   29a0f3f4f6ca8a6ed1d98d78ae6a7e7d
#
_cell.length_a   1.000
_cell.length_b   1.000
_cell.length_c   1.000
_cell.angle_alpha   90.00
_cell.angle_beta   90.00
_cell.angle_gamma   90.00
#
_symmetry.space_group_name_H-M   'P 1'
#
loop_
_entity.id
_entity.type
_entity.pdbx_description
1 polymer ?
#
loop_
_entity_poly.entity_id
_entity_poly.type
_entity_poly.pdbx_seq_one_letter_code
_entity_poly.pdbx_strand_id
1 'polypeptide(L)'
;MIKKLFLTTILLCFCHLGFSQKTPEQMAKKLTSKMAKVLSLDEVQKKEVYVVQLDRFTQAAEIRQNHEAEPQIKKAKLKKVYNKLYGKMKAIIGKERIQKWSEYKKQLKN
;
A
#
# COMPACT_ATOMS: atom_id res chain seq x y z
N MET A 1 34.27 26.99 -5.12
CA MET A 1 32.90 27.56 -5.09
C MET A 1 31.98 26.89 -6.11
N ILE A 2 32.39 26.76 -7.36
CA ILE A 2 31.59 26.15 -8.43
C ILE A 2 31.29 24.69 -8.13
N LYS A 3 32.23 23.92 -7.55
CA LYS A 3 32.06 22.52 -7.19
C LYS A 3 31.01 22.31 -6.10
N LYS A 4 30.88 23.22 -5.14
CA LYS A 4 29.87 23.13 -4.08
C LYS A 4 28.47 23.38 -4.61
N LEU A 5 28.32 24.31 -5.53
CA LEU A 5 27.06 24.57 -6.21
C LEU A 5 26.62 23.39 -7.05
N PHE A 6 27.58 22.74 -7.69
CA PHE A 6 27.32 21.56 -8.52
C PHE A 6 26.84 20.37 -7.68
N LEU A 7 27.47 20.16 -6.53
CA LEU A 7 27.08 19.12 -5.58
C LEU A 7 25.68 19.35 -5.03
N THR A 8 25.33 20.58 -4.73
CA THR A 8 24.02 20.94 -4.22
C THR A 8 22.95 20.66 -5.27
N THR A 9 23.22 20.94 -6.52
CA THR A 9 22.30 20.67 -7.64
C THR A 9 22.05 19.17 -7.81
N ILE A 10 23.10 18.36 -7.69
CA ILE A 10 22.98 16.91 -7.79
C ILE A 10 22.13 16.36 -6.64
N LEU A 11 22.30 16.89 -5.43
CA LEU A 11 21.52 16.48 -4.27
C LEU A 11 20.04 16.77 -4.47
N LEU A 12 19.70 17.90 -5.06
CA LEU A 12 18.32 18.26 -5.38
C LEU A 12 17.69 17.27 -6.39
N CYS A 13 18.46 16.82 -7.36
CA CYS A 13 18.00 15.82 -8.33
C CYS A 13 17.68 14.49 -7.65
N PHE A 14 18.49 14.08 -6.68
CA PHE A 14 18.24 12.86 -5.91
C PHE A 14 16.94 12.97 -5.09
N CYS A 15 16.67 14.13 -4.54
CA CYS A 15 15.42 14.34 -3.80
C CYS A 15 14.21 14.20 -4.71
N HIS A 16 14.28 14.66 -5.94
CA HIS A 16 13.18 14.49 -6.90
C HIS A 16 12.93 13.03 -7.25
N LEU A 17 13.97 12.23 -7.38
CA LEU A 17 13.83 10.81 -7.65
C LEU A 17 13.19 10.07 -6.47
N GLY A 18 13.44 10.52 -5.23
CA GLY A 18 12.80 9.97 -4.04
C GLY A 18 11.30 10.20 -4.00
N PHE A 19 10.81 11.29 -4.60
CA PHE A 19 9.38 11.61 -4.62
C PHE A 19 8.57 10.74 -5.57
N SER A 20 9.20 10.03 -6.50
CA SER A 20 8.49 9.15 -7.43
C SER A 20 7.97 7.88 -6.76
N GLN A 21 8.50 7.52 -5.59
CA GLN A 21 8.09 6.33 -4.85
C GLN A 21 7.08 6.70 -3.76
N LYS A 22 5.93 6.05 -3.81
CA LYS A 22 4.87 6.27 -2.82
C LYS A 22 5.23 5.56 -1.52
N THR A 23 5.02 6.27 -0.41
CA THR A 23 5.19 5.68 0.92
C THR A 23 4.04 4.75 1.26
N PRO A 24 4.21 3.82 2.23
CA PRO A 24 3.09 2.99 2.70
C PRO A 24 1.90 3.82 3.17
N GLU A 25 2.13 4.95 3.83
CA GLU A 25 1.07 5.85 4.29
C GLU A 25 0.27 6.43 3.12
N GLN A 26 0.94 6.87 2.06
CA GLN A 26 0.29 7.42 0.88
C GLN A 26 -0.54 6.35 0.16
N MET A 27 0.01 5.15 0.02
CA MET A 27 -0.69 4.03 -0.61
C MET A 27 -1.92 3.61 0.20
N ALA A 28 -1.77 3.52 1.52
CA ALA A 28 -2.86 3.15 2.42
C ALA A 28 -3.98 4.19 2.38
N LYS A 29 -3.61 5.47 2.42
CA LYS A 29 -4.58 6.57 2.39
C LYS A 29 -5.36 6.59 1.08
N LYS A 30 -4.68 6.45 -0.04
CA LYS A 30 -5.31 6.45 -1.36
C LYS A 30 -6.26 5.27 -1.52
N LEU A 31 -5.81 4.08 -1.15
CA LEU A 31 -6.63 2.87 -1.25
C LEU A 31 -7.84 2.93 -0.32
N THR A 32 -7.64 3.37 0.92
CA THR A 32 -8.73 3.50 1.89
C THR A 32 -9.78 4.49 1.43
N SER A 33 -9.37 5.63 0.88
CA SER A 33 -10.30 6.63 0.35
C SER A 33 -11.15 6.06 -0.78
N LYS A 34 -10.53 5.29 -1.66
CA LYS A 34 -11.23 4.65 -2.78
C LYS A 34 -12.21 3.59 -2.29
N MET A 35 -11.79 2.76 -1.35
CA MET A 35 -12.66 1.74 -0.74
C MET A 35 -13.84 2.38 -0.02
N ALA A 36 -13.59 3.47 0.70
CA ALA A 36 -14.64 4.19 1.41
C ALA A 36 -15.74 4.70 0.46
N LYS A 37 -15.35 5.19 -0.70
CA LYS A 37 -16.31 5.65 -1.71
C LYS A 37 -17.08 4.50 -2.35
N VAL A 38 -16.38 3.47 -2.78
CA VAL A 38 -16.98 2.34 -3.49
C VAL A 38 -17.91 1.53 -2.58
N LEU A 39 -17.51 1.38 -1.33
CA LEU A 39 -18.20 0.51 -0.36
C LEU A 39 -19.07 1.28 0.63
N SER A 40 -19.11 2.60 0.54
CA SER A 40 -19.87 3.46 1.45
C SER A 40 -19.53 3.19 2.92
N LEU A 41 -18.22 3.22 3.22
CA LEU A 41 -17.75 3.00 4.59
C LEU A 41 -18.04 4.21 5.47
N ASP A 42 -18.38 3.95 6.73
CA ASP A 42 -18.50 5.03 7.72
C ASP A 42 -17.11 5.46 8.22
N GLU A 43 -17.07 6.51 9.03
CA GLU A 43 -15.79 7.08 9.50
C GLU A 43 -15.01 6.11 10.38
N VAL A 44 -15.68 5.29 11.19
CA VAL A 44 -15.02 4.30 12.03
C VAL A 44 -14.40 3.20 11.17
N GLN A 45 -15.17 2.66 10.23
CA GLN A 45 -14.68 1.64 9.31
C GLN A 45 -13.52 2.16 8.46
N LYS A 46 -13.62 3.40 8.01
CA LYS A 46 -12.57 4.03 7.21
C LYS A 46 -11.25 4.10 7.99
N LYS A 47 -11.30 4.49 9.27
CA LYS A 47 -10.11 4.54 10.12
C LYS A 47 -9.52 3.16 10.34
N GLU A 48 -10.36 2.17 10.61
CA GLU A 48 -9.91 0.80 10.82
C GLU A 48 -9.29 0.20 9.56
N VAL A 49 -9.91 0.45 8.41
CA VAL A 49 -9.37 0.00 7.11
C VAL A 49 -8.02 0.65 6.85
N TYR A 50 -7.88 1.95 7.15
CA TYR A 50 -6.61 2.63 6.97
C TYR A 50 -5.48 1.97 7.78
N VAL A 51 -5.73 1.67 9.05
CA VAL A 51 -4.73 1.04 9.92
C VAL A 51 -4.30 -0.31 9.36
N VAL A 52 -5.25 -1.12 8.93
CA VAL A 52 -4.97 -2.45 8.37
C VAL A 52 -4.21 -2.33 7.05
N GLN A 53 -4.60 -1.40 6.19
CA GLN A 53 -3.90 -1.19 4.92
C GLN A 53 -2.49 -0.64 5.12
N LEU A 54 -2.32 0.26 6.09
CA LEU A 54 -1.00 0.78 6.43
C LEU A 54 -0.06 -0.34 6.88
N ASP A 55 -0.54 -1.20 7.77
CA ASP A 55 0.23 -2.35 8.25
C ASP A 55 0.60 -3.28 7.08
N ARG A 56 -0.34 -3.58 6.21
CA ARG A 56 -0.11 -4.42 5.04
C ARG A 56 0.97 -3.83 4.12
N PHE A 57 0.89 -2.55 3.79
CA PHE A 57 1.87 -1.92 2.91
C PHE A 57 3.25 -1.81 3.56
N THR A 58 3.29 -1.57 4.87
CA THR A 58 4.55 -1.52 5.62
C THR A 58 5.24 -2.89 5.63
N GLN A 59 4.50 -3.95 5.93
CA GLN A 59 5.04 -5.32 5.91
C GLN A 59 5.48 -5.72 4.51
N ALA A 60 4.69 -5.38 3.50
CA ALA A 60 5.06 -5.71 2.12
C ALA A 60 6.35 -5.02 1.69
N ALA A 61 6.53 -3.75 2.08
CA ALA A 61 7.76 -3.02 1.78
C ALA A 61 8.98 -3.67 2.43
N GLU A 62 8.86 -4.06 3.70
CA GLU A 62 9.94 -4.74 4.42
C GLU A 62 10.30 -6.08 3.78
N ILE A 63 9.29 -6.86 3.40
CA ILE A 63 9.50 -8.16 2.76
C ILE A 63 10.24 -7.99 1.43
N ARG A 64 9.83 -7.03 0.62
CA ARG A 64 10.48 -6.76 -0.67
C ARG A 64 11.92 -6.31 -0.49
N GLN A 65 12.18 -5.49 0.51
CA GLN A 65 13.51 -5.00 0.80
C GLN A 65 14.44 -6.12 1.31
N ASN A 66 13.93 -6.96 2.21
CA ASN A 66 14.73 -8.00 2.87
C ASN A 66 14.94 -9.25 2.01
N HIS A 67 14.05 -9.51 1.05
CA HIS A 67 14.04 -10.74 0.26
C HIS A 67 14.04 -10.49 -1.24
N GLU A 68 14.61 -9.37 -1.68
CA GLU A 68 14.64 -9.00 -3.09
C GLU A 68 15.36 -10.04 -3.95
N ALA A 69 16.44 -10.64 -3.42
CA ALA A 69 17.21 -11.66 -4.12
C ALA A 69 16.64 -13.08 -3.95
N GLU A 70 15.51 -13.21 -3.26
CA GLU A 70 14.90 -14.51 -2.94
C GLU A 70 13.44 -14.52 -3.37
N PRO A 71 13.16 -14.63 -4.68
CA PRO A 71 11.78 -14.43 -5.18
C PRO A 71 10.76 -15.39 -4.62
N GLN A 72 11.12 -16.64 -4.31
CA GLN A 72 10.19 -17.62 -3.78
C GLN A 72 9.83 -17.31 -2.32
N ILE A 73 10.82 -16.93 -1.52
CA ILE A 73 10.61 -16.55 -0.12
C ILE A 73 9.76 -15.28 -0.05
N LYS A 74 10.10 -14.31 -0.89
CA LYS A 74 9.34 -13.06 -1.00
C LYS A 74 7.87 -13.33 -1.31
N LYS A 75 7.61 -14.15 -2.31
CA LYS A 75 6.24 -14.50 -2.73
C LYS A 75 5.46 -15.19 -1.61
N ALA A 76 6.08 -16.13 -0.91
CA ALA A 76 5.43 -16.86 0.18
C ALA A 76 5.08 -15.92 1.33
N LYS A 77 5.98 -15.01 1.69
CA LYS A 77 5.75 -14.05 2.77
C LYS A 77 4.69 -13.01 2.41
N LEU A 78 4.69 -12.52 1.18
CA LEU A 78 3.67 -11.59 0.69
C LEU A 78 2.28 -12.25 0.68
N LYS A 79 2.22 -13.53 0.34
CA LYS A 79 0.96 -14.28 0.37
C LYS A 79 0.40 -14.37 1.77
N LYS A 80 1.25 -14.60 2.79
CA LYS A 80 0.83 -14.61 4.18
C LYS A 80 0.27 -13.27 4.62
N VAL A 81 0.92 -12.18 4.24
CA VAL A 81 0.44 -10.82 4.52
C VAL A 81 -0.94 -10.61 3.90
N TYR A 82 -1.12 -11.03 2.67
CA TYR A 82 -2.38 -10.89 1.94
C TYR A 82 -3.50 -11.70 2.57
N ASN A 83 -3.22 -12.92 2.98
CA ASN A 83 -4.23 -13.77 3.64
C ASN A 83 -4.65 -13.18 4.99
N LYS A 84 -3.70 -12.64 5.73
CA LYS A 84 -3.97 -11.98 7.01
C LYS A 84 -4.80 -10.71 6.81
N LEU A 85 -4.48 -9.94 5.77
CA LEU A 85 -5.25 -8.77 5.38
C LEU A 85 -6.70 -9.11 5.12
N TYR A 86 -6.94 -10.16 4.36
CA TYR A 86 -8.30 -10.59 4.01
C TYR A 86 -9.13 -10.88 5.26
N GLY A 87 -8.55 -11.62 6.22
CA GLY A 87 -9.23 -11.93 7.48
C GLY A 87 -9.57 -10.69 8.29
N LYS A 88 -8.63 -9.76 8.40
CA LYS A 88 -8.84 -8.50 9.13
C LYS A 88 -9.89 -7.62 8.45
N MET A 89 -9.82 -7.51 7.14
CA MET A 89 -10.79 -6.74 6.36
C MET A 89 -12.19 -7.30 6.48
N LYS A 90 -12.31 -8.62 6.44
CA LYS A 90 -13.60 -9.30 6.61
C LYS A 90 -14.22 -8.98 7.97
N ALA A 91 -13.41 -8.91 9.02
CA ALA A 91 -13.89 -8.58 10.36
C ALA A 91 -14.38 -7.13 10.46
N ILE A 92 -13.77 -6.21 9.69
CA ILE A 92 -14.11 -4.79 9.74
C ILE A 92 -15.33 -4.46 8.88
N ILE A 93 -15.32 -4.88 7.61
CA ILE A 93 -16.31 -4.43 6.62
C ILE A 93 -17.32 -5.51 6.23
N GLY A 94 -17.07 -6.76 6.58
CA GLY A 94 -17.97 -7.87 6.28
C GLY A 94 -17.73 -8.50 4.91
N LYS A 95 -18.22 -9.73 4.77
CA LYS A 95 -18.01 -10.55 3.57
C LYS A 95 -18.60 -9.93 2.31
N GLU A 96 -19.79 -9.34 2.42
CA GLU A 96 -20.48 -8.74 1.27
C GLU A 96 -19.68 -7.58 0.66
N ARG A 97 -19.14 -6.70 1.51
CA ARG A 97 -18.34 -5.57 1.03
C ARG A 97 -17.00 -6.02 0.45
N ILE A 98 -16.41 -7.07 1.02
CA ILE A 98 -15.19 -7.65 0.44
C ILE A 98 -15.47 -8.18 -0.96
N GLN A 99 -16.58 -8.87 -1.14
CA GLN A 99 -16.98 -9.40 -2.45
C GLN A 99 -17.25 -8.26 -3.44
N LYS A 100 -17.94 -7.22 -3.00
CA LYS A 100 -18.20 -6.03 -3.81
C LYS A 100 -16.89 -5.35 -4.24
N TRP A 101 -15.93 -5.26 -3.33
CA TRP A 101 -14.62 -4.71 -3.63
C TRP A 101 -13.86 -5.55 -4.65
N SER A 102 -13.91 -6.87 -4.51
CA SER A 102 -13.28 -7.80 -5.45
C SER A 102 -13.87 -7.65 -6.85
N GLU A 103 -15.19 -7.54 -6.96
CA GLU A 103 -15.87 -7.33 -8.24
C GLU A 103 -15.49 -5.99 -8.86
N TYR A 104 -15.42 -4.95 -8.06
CA TYR A 104 -15.00 -3.63 -8.52
C TYR A 104 -13.58 -3.67 -9.11
N LYS A 105 -12.64 -4.36 -8.45
CA LYS A 105 -11.27 -4.49 -8.94
C LYS A 105 -11.22 -5.26 -10.26
N LYS A 106 -12.06 -6.26 -10.43
CA LYS A 106 -12.13 -7.01 -11.69
C LYS A 106 -12.60 -6.14 -12.85
N GLN A 107 -13.58 -5.28 -12.60
CA GLN A 107 -14.08 -4.35 -13.61
C GLN A 107 -13.00 -3.38 -14.09
N LEU A 108 -12.11 -2.96 -13.19
CA LEU A 108 -11.01 -2.06 -13.55
C LEU A 108 -9.98 -2.71 -14.49
N LYS A 109 -9.86 -4.02 -14.46
CA LYS A 109 -8.91 -4.75 -15.31
C LYS A 109 -9.45 -5.00 -16.72
N ASN A 110 -10.74 -4.90 -16.88
CA ASN A 110 -11.41 -5.03 -18.17
C ASN A 110 -11.64 -3.67 -18.81
#